data_fcb407b584bd0b69531fc5f3638b5f58
#
_entry.id   fcb407b584bd0b69531fc5f3638b5f58
#
_cell.length_a   1.000
_cell.length_b   1.000
_cell.length_c   1.000
_cell.angle_alpha   90.00
_cell.angle_beta   90.00
_cell.angle_gamma   90.00
#
_symmetry.space_group_name_H-M   'P 1'
#
loop_
_entity.id
_entity.type
_entity.pdbx_description
1 polymer ?
#
loop_
_entity_poly.entity_id
_entity_poly.type
_entity_poly.pdbx_seq_one_letter_code
_entity_poly.pdbx_strand_id
1 'polypeptide(L)'
;MSVAVQSPQKPFINIGLVKSHIIVGFVFLVVAMLAGILYSLQLNNLYPFVGIELLSPGRIRMVHTNGVAYGFILNVFLGALYWVVPRLTKRRILSDLLGWLIFWVYLFIVLWAVVGILTGHAQAVEWGETPNMFSPNGSILFPIDTLVMVGLILIAIQFLTPIFQFGSKQPMYVSLWYFSVAFIWVILTYAMGNYLPEFIPGAGGATFVGLYIHDLVGLLVTPLGWGMMYYFVPSLLKKPIWSHAVSLLGFWGLAFFYPLQGVHHFIYSTIPMFAQFGAVVSTVAIEVMVVTVFINFFMTLRGREIAPVTNIPIRWFYTGMIFYVVTCIQCAVHVQFWAQEFIHFTDWVVGHAHLIMFGTFGFWLIGITTDLWPRVLGKKNWWAPVLHESVFWMCTIGLASMFIGLTSAGLVEGFLWKGLAPWEVSLQSVRLIWLFRTATGLLMFAGVLLFIFNMIMTAISPEQEHVGAASPVASPAK
;
A
#
# COMPACT_ATOMS: atom_id res chain seq x y z
N MET A 1 2.42 51.07 27.12
CA MET A 1 1.78 49.78 26.87
C MET A 1 2.35 49.23 25.56
N SER A 2 3.30 48.32 25.63
CA SER A 2 3.83 47.62 24.45
C SER A 2 2.79 46.62 23.99
N VAL A 3 2.25 46.78 22.79
CA VAL A 3 1.42 45.78 22.12
C VAL A 3 2.34 44.60 21.83
N ALA A 4 2.19 43.51 22.60
CA ALA A 4 2.86 42.27 22.31
C ALA A 4 2.37 41.76 20.94
N VAL A 5 3.23 41.85 19.93
CA VAL A 5 3.01 41.24 18.61
C VAL A 5 2.85 39.76 18.86
N GLN A 6 1.61 39.24 18.80
CA GLN A 6 1.35 37.82 18.86
C GLN A 6 2.08 37.17 17.69
N SER A 7 3.04 36.30 18.00
CA SER A 7 3.68 35.50 16.97
C SER A 7 2.61 34.75 16.15
N PRO A 8 2.71 34.72 14.81
CA PRO A 8 1.70 34.08 13.98
C PRO A 8 1.53 32.61 14.43
N GLN A 9 0.29 32.25 14.79
CA GLN A 9 -0.01 30.89 15.21
C GLN A 9 0.34 29.94 14.07
N LYS A 10 1.20 28.97 14.35
CA LYS A 10 1.58 27.94 13.37
C LYS A 10 0.32 27.21 12.86
N PRO A 11 0.20 26.94 11.55
CA PRO A 11 -0.97 26.29 10.98
C PRO A 11 -1.21 24.91 11.65
N PHE A 12 -2.48 24.55 11.83
CA PHE A 12 -2.90 23.33 12.53
C PHE A 12 -2.40 22.06 11.86
N ILE A 13 -2.33 22.04 10.52
CA ILE A 13 -1.80 20.96 9.70
C ILE A 13 -0.57 21.45 8.94
N ASN A 14 0.48 20.67 8.91
CA ASN A 14 1.64 20.96 8.08
C ASN A 14 1.38 20.53 6.64
N ILE A 15 0.81 21.41 5.84
CA ILE A 15 0.47 21.18 4.43
C ILE A 15 1.72 20.85 3.59
N GLY A 16 2.88 21.38 3.95
CA GLY A 16 4.15 21.09 3.27
C GLY A 16 4.48 19.60 3.34
N LEU A 17 4.42 19.01 4.53
CA LEU A 17 4.66 17.57 4.71
C LEU A 17 3.64 16.70 3.94
N VAL A 18 2.35 17.06 4.00
CA VAL A 18 1.31 16.33 3.25
C VAL A 18 1.63 16.33 1.76
N LYS A 19 1.92 17.51 1.19
CA LYS A 19 2.25 17.63 -0.25
C LYS A 19 3.51 16.86 -0.62
N SER A 20 4.59 17.01 0.16
CA SER A 20 5.87 16.41 -0.14
C SER A 20 5.80 14.88 -0.17
N HIS A 21 5.14 14.27 0.82
CA HIS A 21 4.93 12.82 0.84
C HIS A 21 4.07 12.32 -0.32
N ILE A 22 2.99 13.03 -0.68
CA ILE A 22 2.15 12.66 -1.83
C ILE A 22 2.97 12.74 -3.14
N ILE A 23 3.70 13.84 -3.37
CA ILE A 23 4.51 14.01 -4.58
C ILE A 23 5.55 12.90 -4.70
N VAL A 24 6.33 12.67 -3.64
CA VAL A 24 7.38 11.64 -3.63
C VAL A 24 6.76 10.25 -3.83
N GLY A 25 5.63 9.97 -3.21
CA GLY A 25 4.92 8.71 -3.39
C GLY A 25 4.55 8.45 -4.86
N PHE A 26 3.99 9.42 -5.56
CA PHE A 26 3.64 9.27 -6.98
C PHE A 26 4.86 9.23 -7.91
N VAL A 27 5.97 9.90 -7.56
CA VAL A 27 7.25 9.75 -8.29
C VAL A 27 7.75 8.31 -8.18
N PHE A 28 7.75 7.73 -6.98
CA PHE A 28 8.12 6.32 -6.80
C PHE A 28 7.15 5.35 -7.48
N LEU A 29 5.87 5.67 -7.55
CA LEU A 29 4.90 4.85 -8.30
C LEU A 29 5.29 4.76 -9.77
N VAL A 30 5.68 5.87 -10.40
CA VAL A 30 6.17 5.86 -11.80
C VAL A 30 7.40 4.98 -11.94
N VAL A 31 8.40 5.15 -11.07
CA VAL A 31 9.65 4.36 -11.10
C VAL A 31 9.35 2.87 -10.91
N ALA A 32 8.51 2.55 -9.93
CA ALA A 32 8.14 1.17 -9.64
C ALA A 32 7.36 0.53 -10.79
N MET A 33 6.40 1.23 -11.39
CA MET A 33 5.65 0.70 -12.53
C MET A 33 6.53 0.51 -13.77
N LEU A 34 7.46 1.43 -14.05
CA LEU A 34 8.46 1.25 -15.12
C LEU A 34 9.32 0.01 -14.88
N ALA A 35 9.80 -0.19 -13.65
CA ALA A 35 10.57 -1.39 -13.29
C ALA A 35 9.72 -2.66 -13.47
N GLY A 36 8.44 -2.64 -13.10
CA GLY A 36 7.51 -3.76 -13.32
C GLY A 36 7.28 -4.07 -14.79
N ILE A 37 7.13 -3.05 -15.65
CA ILE A 37 7.01 -3.21 -17.09
C ILE A 37 8.30 -3.81 -17.68
N LEU A 38 9.47 -3.28 -17.31
CA LEU A 38 10.76 -3.81 -17.74
C LEU A 38 10.90 -5.29 -17.36
N TYR A 39 10.57 -5.64 -16.10
CA TYR A 39 10.59 -7.03 -15.66
C TYR A 39 9.61 -7.89 -16.47
N SER A 40 8.41 -7.40 -16.79
CA SER A 40 7.43 -8.15 -17.57
C SER A 40 7.90 -8.47 -18.99
N LEU A 41 8.74 -7.60 -19.59
CA LEU A 41 9.37 -7.86 -20.89
C LEU A 41 10.36 -9.03 -20.85
N GLN A 42 11.03 -9.27 -19.71
CA GLN A 42 11.92 -10.41 -19.53
C GLN A 42 11.18 -11.75 -19.72
N LEU A 43 9.96 -11.86 -19.21
CA LEU A 43 9.15 -13.10 -19.31
C LEU A 43 8.86 -13.47 -20.76
N ASN A 44 8.91 -12.50 -21.66
CA ASN A 44 8.66 -12.67 -23.11
C ASN A 44 9.93 -12.66 -23.96
N ASN A 45 11.12 -12.70 -23.35
CA ASN A 45 12.43 -12.56 -24.02
C ASN A 45 12.58 -11.21 -24.76
N LEU A 46 11.92 -10.16 -24.31
CA LEU A 46 11.96 -8.79 -24.88
C LEU A 46 12.71 -7.82 -23.98
N TYR A 47 13.55 -8.31 -23.07
CA TYR A 47 14.26 -7.46 -22.11
C TYR A 47 15.33 -6.61 -22.81
N PRO A 48 15.29 -5.26 -22.71
CA PRO A 48 16.15 -4.40 -23.49
C PRO A 48 17.59 -4.25 -22.95
N PHE A 49 17.83 -4.64 -21.68
CA PHE A 49 19.10 -4.40 -20.98
C PHE A 49 19.87 -5.70 -20.72
N VAL A 50 19.87 -6.62 -21.68
CA VAL A 50 20.62 -7.88 -21.59
C VAL A 50 22.11 -7.59 -21.40
N GLY A 51 22.74 -8.26 -20.41
CA GLY A 51 24.18 -8.09 -20.13
C GLY A 51 24.54 -6.90 -19.24
N ILE A 52 23.59 -6.04 -18.87
CA ILE A 52 23.83 -4.95 -17.92
C ILE A 52 23.50 -5.44 -16.51
N GLU A 53 24.52 -5.76 -15.72
CA GLU A 53 24.36 -6.37 -14.40
C GLU A 53 23.50 -5.53 -13.44
N LEU A 54 23.73 -4.21 -13.37
CA LEU A 54 22.93 -3.27 -12.56
C LEU A 54 21.43 -3.34 -12.86
N LEU A 55 21.09 -3.61 -14.13
CA LEU A 55 19.72 -3.68 -14.60
C LEU A 55 19.27 -5.12 -14.82
N SER A 56 19.88 -6.11 -14.16
CA SER A 56 19.44 -7.50 -14.27
C SER A 56 17.97 -7.65 -13.86
N PRO A 57 17.20 -8.54 -14.50
CA PRO A 57 15.75 -8.64 -14.25
C PRO A 57 15.37 -8.86 -12.80
N GLY A 58 16.16 -9.66 -12.04
CA GLY A 58 15.94 -9.91 -10.62
C GLY A 58 16.05 -8.62 -9.79
N ARG A 59 17.08 -7.80 -10.05
CA ARG A 59 17.27 -6.51 -9.36
C ARG A 59 16.15 -5.54 -9.71
N ILE A 60 15.76 -5.45 -10.98
CA ILE A 60 14.66 -4.59 -11.43
C ILE A 60 13.33 -5.03 -10.81
N ARG A 61 13.08 -6.34 -10.66
CA ARG A 61 11.92 -6.86 -9.94
C ARG A 61 11.91 -6.41 -8.49
N MET A 62 13.03 -6.47 -7.78
CA MET A 62 13.13 -5.97 -6.40
C MET A 62 12.91 -4.47 -6.29
N VAL A 63 13.41 -3.67 -7.25
CA VAL A 63 13.10 -2.23 -7.33
C VAL A 63 11.61 -1.99 -7.51
N HIS A 64 10.93 -2.81 -8.33
CA HIS A 64 9.47 -2.73 -8.47
C HIS A 64 8.75 -2.96 -7.13
N THR A 65 9.02 -4.07 -6.47
CA THR A 65 8.32 -4.45 -5.23
C THR A 65 8.57 -3.46 -4.09
N ASN A 66 9.82 -3.08 -3.85
CA ASN A 66 10.19 -2.11 -2.81
C ASN A 66 9.70 -0.69 -3.16
N GLY A 67 9.77 -0.30 -4.43
CA GLY A 67 9.26 0.98 -4.90
C GLY A 67 7.75 1.13 -4.71
N VAL A 68 6.97 0.07 -4.90
CA VAL A 68 5.52 0.07 -4.62
C VAL A 68 5.27 0.18 -3.12
N ALA A 69 5.87 -0.70 -2.31
CA ALA A 69 5.57 -0.79 -0.89
C ALA A 69 6.06 0.45 -0.11
N TYR A 70 7.35 0.71 -0.18
CA TYR A 70 7.98 1.79 0.61
C TYR A 70 7.99 3.12 -0.14
N GLY A 71 8.25 3.11 -1.45
CA GLY A 71 8.29 4.34 -2.23
C GLY A 71 6.92 4.99 -2.38
N PHE A 72 5.92 4.24 -2.80
CA PHE A 72 4.57 4.77 -3.08
C PHE A 72 3.64 4.64 -1.87
N ILE A 73 3.29 3.42 -1.47
CA ILE A 73 2.20 3.19 -0.51
C ILE A 73 2.47 3.88 0.83
N LEU A 74 3.63 3.63 1.43
CA LEU A 74 3.94 4.22 2.73
C LEU A 74 4.14 5.73 2.67
N ASN A 75 4.73 6.28 1.61
CA ASN A 75 4.82 7.75 1.48
C ASN A 75 3.44 8.41 1.45
N VAL A 76 2.53 7.92 0.62
CA VAL A 76 1.20 8.52 0.54
C VAL A 76 0.42 8.33 1.85
N PHE A 77 0.57 7.19 2.54
CA PHE A 77 -0.01 7.01 3.88
C PHE A 77 0.57 8.00 4.90
N LEU A 78 1.89 8.21 4.92
CA LEU A 78 2.51 9.21 5.79
C LEU A 78 1.96 10.61 5.51
N GLY A 79 1.84 11.00 4.24
CA GLY A 79 1.19 12.25 3.85
C GLY A 79 -0.25 12.37 4.37
N ALA A 80 -1.03 11.30 4.23
CA ALA A 80 -2.39 11.25 4.74
C ALA A 80 -2.46 11.30 6.28
N LEU A 81 -1.50 10.67 6.99
CA LEU A 81 -1.42 10.73 8.45
C LEU A 81 -1.17 12.15 8.96
N TYR A 82 -0.28 12.94 8.31
CA TYR A 82 -0.08 14.35 8.64
C TYR A 82 -1.35 15.20 8.45
N TRP A 83 -2.30 14.72 7.65
CA TRP A 83 -3.62 15.34 7.50
C TRP A 83 -4.66 14.82 8.51
N VAL A 84 -4.73 13.50 8.70
CA VAL A 84 -5.82 12.83 9.44
C VAL A 84 -5.61 12.88 10.95
N VAL A 85 -4.40 12.58 11.44
CA VAL A 85 -4.13 12.50 12.90
C VAL A 85 -4.43 13.83 13.60
N PRO A 86 -3.97 15.00 13.12
CA PRO A 86 -4.35 16.28 13.74
C PRO A 86 -5.86 16.49 13.79
N ARG A 87 -6.57 16.12 12.74
CA ARG A 87 -8.04 16.32 12.66
C ARG A 87 -8.81 15.46 13.66
N LEU A 88 -8.40 14.19 13.83
CA LEU A 88 -9.03 13.27 14.78
C LEU A 88 -8.69 13.60 16.23
N THR A 89 -7.43 13.94 16.50
CA THR A 89 -6.96 14.24 17.85
C THR A 89 -7.22 15.70 18.27
N LYS A 90 -7.60 16.55 17.31
CA LYS A 90 -7.71 18.02 17.51
C LYS A 90 -6.42 18.63 18.08
N ARG A 91 -5.28 18.04 17.77
CA ARG A 91 -3.95 18.44 18.20
C ARG A 91 -3.01 18.50 17.01
N ARG A 92 -2.02 19.35 17.09
CA ARG A 92 -0.91 19.32 16.12
C ARG A 92 -0.13 18.02 16.30
N ILE A 93 0.59 17.60 15.25
CA ILE A 93 1.65 16.59 15.36
C ILE A 93 2.68 17.04 16.41
N LEU A 94 3.46 16.08 16.93
CA LEU A 94 4.42 16.37 18.00
C LEU A 94 5.40 17.50 17.62
N SER A 95 6.00 17.45 16.42
CA SER A 95 6.97 18.43 15.97
C SER A 95 7.02 18.52 14.44
N ASP A 96 6.98 19.76 13.92
CA ASP A 96 7.18 20.01 12.48
C ASP A 96 8.62 19.70 12.05
N LEU A 97 9.63 20.02 12.91
CA LEU A 97 11.03 19.73 12.64
C LEU A 97 11.25 18.21 12.55
N LEU A 98 10.71 17.46 13.51
CA LEU A 98 10.76 16.00 13.48
C LEU A 98 10.07 15.44 12.24
N GLY A 99 8.93 16.03 11.82
CA GLY A 99 8.23 15.64 10.60
C GLY A 99 9.10 15.79 9.36
N TRP A 100 9.82 16.89 9.21
CA TRP A 100 10.74 17.11 8.09
C TRP A 100 11.99 16.21 8.18
N LEU A 101 12.51 15.94 9.37
CA LEU A 101 13.60 14.99 9.57
C LEU A 101 13.16 13.59 9.12
N ILE A 102 11.99 13.13 9.55
CA ILE A 102 11.41 11.85 9.12
C ILE A 102 11.29 11.81 7.58
N PHE A 103 10.76 12.87 6.96
CA PHE A 103 10.61 12.92 5.50
C PHE A 103 11.95 12.72 4.78
N TRP A 104 12.99 13.45 5.15
CA TRP A 104 14.29 13.38 4.48
C TRP A 104 15.04 12.08 4.77
N VAL A 105 15.01 11.59 6.02
CA VAL A 105 15.64 10.31 6.39
C VAL A 105 14.92 9.15 5.68
N TYR A 106 13.59 9.17 5.64
CA TYR A 106 12.82 8.16 4.94
C TYR A 106 13.13 8.14 3.44
N LEU A 107 13.16 9.31 2.80
CA LEU A 107 13.52 9.43 1.39
C LEU A 107 14.94 8.89 1.14
N PHE A 108 15.90 9.25 2.00
CA PHE A 108 17.26 8.73 1.92
C PHE A 108 17.29 7.20 2.00
N ILE A 109 16.60 6.61 2.97
CA ILE A 109 16.53 5.15 3.15
C ILE A 109 15.98 4.46 1.89
N VAL A 110 14.87 4.94 1.36
CA VAL A 110 14.25 4.33 0.16
C VAL A 110 15.17 4.44 -1.06
N LEU A 111 15.79 5.59 -1.28
CA LEU A 111 16.75 5.77 -2.37
C LEU A 111 17.99 4.88 -2.19
N TRP A 112 18.50 4.78 -0.94
CA TRP A 112 19.64 3.93 -0.63
C TRP A 112 19.32 2.45 -0.84
N ALA A 113 18.12 2.01 -0.47
CA ALA A 113 17.65 0.66 -0.75
C ALA A 113 17.67 0.36 -2.25
N VAL A 114 17.20 1.29 -3.10
CA VAL A 114 17.27 1.14 -4.56
C VAL A 114 18.73 1.02 -5.03
N VAL A 115 19.64 1.85 -4.53
CA VAL A 115 21.07 1.76 -4.87
C VAL A 115 21.64 0.42 -4.46
N GLY A 116 21.38 -0.03 -3.25
CA GLY A 116 21.85 -1.33 -2.75
C GLY A 116 21.33 -2.51 -3.58
N ILE A 117 20.04 -2.51 -3.92
CA ILE A 117 19.43 -3.51 -4.79
C ILE A 117 20.14 -3.54 -6.15
N LEU A 118 20.29 -2.40 -6.79
CA LEU A 118 20.92 -2.31 -8.11
C LEU A 118 22.40 -2.69 -8.09
N THR A 119 23.12 -2.43 -7.00
CA THR A 119 24.53 -2.80 -6.84
C THR A 119 24.77 -4.20 -6.30
N GLY A 120 23.69 -4.95 -5.97
CA GLY A 120 23.79 -6.31 -5.48
C GLY A 120 24.15 -6.44 -4.00
N HIS A 121 24.02 -5.37 -3.21
CA HIS A 121 24.23 -5.35 -1.77
C HIS A 121 22.93 -5.52 -0.96
N ALA A 122 21.83 -5.84 -1.62
CA ALA A 122 20.59 -6.15 -0.95
C ALA A 122 20.68 -7.51 -0.23
N GLN A 123 20.13 -7.59 0.96
CA GLN A 123 19.84 -8.85 1.61
C GLN A 123 18.78 -9.62 0.79
N ALA A 124 18.71 -10.92 0.97
CA ALA A 124 18.22 -11.85 -0.05
C ALA A 124 16.71 -11.88 -0.32
N VAL A 125 15.88 -11.01 0.21
CA VAL A 125 14.43 -11.21 0.16
C VAL A 125 13.67 -10.14 -0.64
N GLU A 126 12.54 -10.53 -1.17
CA GLU A 126 11.68 -9.73 -2.06
C GLU A 126 11.18 -8.41 -1.49
N TRP A 127 11.06 -8.33 -0.18
CA TRP A 127 10.39 -7.26 0.53
C TRP A 127 11.23 -6.72 1.66
N GLY A 128 11.49 -5.46 1.64
CA GLY A 128 11.78 -4.72 2.85
C GLY A 128 13.15 -4.92 3.45
N GLU A 129 14.03 -5.66 2.83
CA GLU A 129 15.40 -5.70 3.28
C GLU A 129 16.16 -4.49 2.75
N THR A 130 16.68 -3.73 3.68
CA THR A 130 17.45 -2.53 3.38
C THR A 130 18.92 -2.90 3.38
N PRO A 131 19.66 -2.68 2.27
CA PRO A 131 21.07 -3.06 2.22
C PRO A 131 21.90 -2.25 3.21
N ASN A 132 22.81 -2.91 3.88
CA ASN A 132 23.80 -2.23 4.70
C ASN A 132 24.75 -1.38 3.85
N MET A 133 25.23 -0.28 4.41
CA MET A 133 26.27 0.52 3.78
C MET A 133 27.64 -0.12 4.07
N PHE A 134 28.33 -0.51 3.00
CA PHE A 134 29.66 -1.11 3.11
C PHE A 134 30.77 -0.09 2.81
N SER A 135 31.87 -0.23 3.52
CA SER A 135 33.11 0.45 3.15
C SER A 135 33.73 -0.22 1.91
N PRO A 136 34.68 0.45 1.22
CA PRO A 136 35.36 -0.12 0.03
C PRO A 136 36.05 -1.46 0.30
N ASN A 137 36.40 -1.78 1.52
CA ASN A 137 37.02 -3.06 1.93
C ASN A 137 35.98 -4.15 2.30
N GLY A 138 34.69 -3.91 2.10
CA GLY A 138 33.61 -4.86 2.41
C GLY A 138 33.15 -4.91 3.87
N SER A 139 33.80 -4.14 4.76
CA SER A 139 33.30 -4.03 6.15
C SER A 139 32.03 -3.18 6.22
N ILE A 140 31.15 -3.46 7.18
CA ILE A 140 29.95 -2.67 7.40
C ILE A 140 30.36 -1.28 7.90
N LEU A 141 30.05 -0.26 7.10
CA LEU A 141 30.29 1.14 7.47
C LEU A 141 29.17 1.68 8.34
N PHE A 142 27.94 1.36 7.99
CA PHE A 142 26.75 1.82 8.70
C PHE A 142 25.59 0.83 8.46
N PRO A 143 25.04 0.22 9.53
CA PRO A 143 23.91 -0.70 9.41
C PRO A 143 22.64 0.11 9.07
N ILE A 144 22.18 0.02 7.83
CA ILE A 144 21.00 0.77 7.40
C ILE A 144 19.75 0.32 8.15
N ASP A 145 19.68 -0.94 8.55
CA ASP A 145 18.59 -1.47 9.39
C ASP A 145 18.45 -0.72 10.71
N THR A 146 19.58 -0.32 11.30
CA THR A 146 19.56 0.53 12.50
C THR A 146 18.93 1.90 12.21
N LEU A 147 19.23 2.50 11.06
CA LEU A 147 18.60 3.76 10.64
C LEU A 147 17.11 3.59 10.38
N VAL A 148 16.71 2.48 9.74
CA VAL A 148 15.30 2.13 9.56
C VAL A 148 14.61 1.99 10.90
N MET A 149 15.17 1.23 11.83
CA MET A 149 14.60 1.02 13.16
C MET A 149 14.44 2.34 13.93
N VAL A 150 15.47 3.18 13.94
CA VAL A 150 15.40 4.51 14.55
C VAL A 150 14.32 5.35 13.85
N GLY A 151 14.25 5.32 12.52
CA GLY A 151 13.22 6.00 11.74
C GLY A 151 11.80 5.56 12.10
N LEU A 152 11.56 4.25 12.23
CA LEU A 152 10.27 3.69 12.64
C LEU A 152 9.87 4.14 14.06
N ILE A 153 10.82 4.15 14.99
CA ILE A 153 10.59 4.65 16.36
C ILE A 153 10.25 6.15 16.33
N LEU A 154 10.97 6.94 15.54
CA LEU A 154 10.68 8.38 15.41
C LEU A 154 9.31 8.65 14.78
N ILE A 155 8.91 7.87 13.78
CA ILE A 155 7.57 7.93 13.19
C ILE A 155 6.51 7.58 14.24
N ALA A 156 6.73 6.51 15.01
CA ALA A 156 5.85 6.13 16.09
C ALA A 156 5.71 7.24 17.14
N ILE A 157 6.80 7.83 17.60
CA ILE A 157 6.78 8.96 18.55
C ILE A 157 6.01 10.14 17.96
N GLN A 158 6.25 10.48 16.69
CA GLN A 158 5.60 11.62 16.00
C GLN A 158 4.08 11.53 16.01
N PHE A 159 3.52 10.34 15.77
CA PHE A 159 2.08 10.14 15.63
C PHE A 159 1.41 9.57 16.89
N LEU A 160 2.04 8.66 17.63
CA LEU A 160 1.46 8.07 18.83
C LEU A 160 1.33 9.08 19.98
N THR A 161 2.27 10.04 20.08
CA THR A 161 2.19 11.05 21.16
C THR A 161 0.87 11.83 21.15
N PRO A 162 0.46 12.49 20.05
CA PRO A 162 -0.85 13.17 20.03
C PRO A 162 -2.03 12.22 20.14
N ILE A 163 -1.93 10.97 19.63
CA ILE A 163 -2.99 9.97 19.72
C ILE A 163 -3.21 9.57 21.20
N PHE A 164 -2.16 9.21 21.92
CA PHE A 164 -2.30 8.78 23.32
C PHE A 164 -2.63 9.93 24.26
N GLN A 165 -2.11 11.13 24.02
CA GLN A 165 -2.53 12.32 24.75
C GLN A 165 -4.02 12.64 24.56
N PHE A 166 -4.59 12.34 23.40
CA PHE A 166 -6.02 12.44 23.16
C PHE A 166 -6.77 11.29 23.85
N GLY A 167 -6.35 10.04 23.62
CA GLY A 167 -7.00 8.83 24.15
C GLY A 167 -7.01 8.73 25.67
N SER A 168 -6.04 9.38 26.35
CA SER A 168 -6.05 9.47 27.84
C SER A 168 -7.20 10.32 28.40
N LYS A 169 -7.87 11.11 27.55
CA LYS A 169 -8.91 12.06 27.97
C LYS A 169 -10.27 11.82 27.32
N GLN A 170 -10.30 11.13 26.18
CA GLN A 170 -11.52 10.91 25.40
C GLN A 170 -11.46 9.55 24.69
N PRO A 171 -12.63 8.91 24.42
CA PRO A 171 -12.68 7.69 23.60
C PRO A 171 -12.07 7.92 22.22
N MET A 172 -11.19 7.01 21.83
CA MET A 172 -10.53 7.09 20.52
C MET A 172 -11.47 6.56 19.42
N TYR A 173 -11.52 7.30 18.31
CA TYR A 173 -12.14 6.83 17.09
C TYR A 173 -11.33 5.68 16.49
N VAL A 174 -12.00 4.73 15.82
CA VAL A 174 -11.36 3.48 15.35
C VAL A 174 -10.12 3.68 14.49
N SER A 175 -10.06 4.71 13.66
CA SER A 175 -8.85 5.03 12.87
C SER A 175 -7.61 5.21 13.73
N LEU A 176 -7.74 5.84 14.91
CA LEU A 176 -6.62 6.03 15.84
C LEU A 176 -6.12 4.70 16.44
N TRP A 177 -7.02 3.74 16.67
CA TRP A 177 -6.66 2.38 17.07
C TRP A 177 -5.82 1.70 15.99
N TYR A 178 -6.26 1.74 14.74
CA TYR A 178 -5.53 1.13 13.62
C TYR A 178 -4.17 1.79 13.39
N PHE A 179 -4.06 3.11 13.47
CA PHE A 179 -2.76 3.79 13.34
C PHE A 179 -1.82 3.44 14.49
N SER A 180 -2.35 3.28 15.71
CA SER A 180 -1.54 2.92 16.88
C SER A 180 -0.95 1.52 16.73
N VAL A 181 -1.76 0.54 16.32
CA VAL A 181 -1.27 -0.83 16.15
C VAL A 181 -0.26 -0.92 15.02
N ALA A 182 -0.47 -0.20 13.90
CA ALA A 182 0.47 -0.17 12.80
C ALA A 182 1.88 0.25 13.22
N PHE A 183 1.99 1.32 14.00
CA PHE A 183 3.30 1.83 14.44
C PHE A 183 3.94 0.97 15.54
N ILE A 184 3.16 0.32 16.38
CA ILE A 184 3.70 -0.59 17.40
C ILE A 184 4.18 -1.88 16.74
N TRP A 185 3.35 -2.49 15.89
CA TRP A 185 3.68 -3.76 15.26
C TRP A 185 4.84 -3.65 14.27
N VAL A 186 4.94 -2.58 13.46
CA VAL A 186 6.01 -2.47 12.48
C VAL A 186 7.41 -2.46 13.12
N ILE A 187 7.56 -1.88 14.31
CA ILE A 187 8.83 -1.90 15.05
C ILE A 187 9.19 -3.34 15.43
N LEU A 188 8.22 -4.09 15.95
CA LEU A 188 8.43 -5.47 16.39
C LEU A 188 8.68 -6.41 15.21
N THR A 189 7.88 -6.29 14.14
CA THR A 189 7.99 -7.14 12.95
C THR A 189 9.25 -6.85 12.16
N TYR A 190 9.66 -5.57 12.07
CA TYR A 190 10.93 -5.21 11.44
C TYR A 190 12.12 -5.81 12.19
N ALA A 191 12.14 -5.69 13.53
CA ALA A 191 13.17 -6.31 14.34
C ALA A 191 13.21 -7.83 14.15
N MET A 192 12.05 -8.46 14.10
CA MET A 192 11.92 -9.91 13.91
C MET A 192 12.47 -10.35 12.55
N GLY A 193 12.14 -9.66 11.47
CA GLY A 193 12.49 -10.09 10.11
C GLY A 193 13.91 -9.72 9.67
N ASN A 194 14.50 -8.64 10.23
CA ASN A 194 15.78 -8.12 9.75
C ASN A 194 16.92 -8.33 10.74
N TYR A 195 16.66 -8.47 12.05
CA TYR A 195 17.72 -8.74 13.03
C TYR A 195 17.82 -10.22 13.44
N LEU A 196 16.69 -10.90 13.68
CA LEU A 196 16.75 -12.29 14.14
C LEU A 196 17.40 -13.24 13.13
N PRO A 197 17.22 -13.12 11.81
CA PRO A 197 17.89 -13.98 10.83
C PRO A 197 19.42 -13.88 10.86
N GLU A 198 19.98 -12.76 11.30
CA GLU A 198 21.44 -12.59 11.48
C GLU A 198 22.01 -13.53 12.56
N PHE A 199 21.18 -13.91 13.54
CA PHE A 199 21.57 -14.75 14.68
C PHE A 199 21.03 -16.19 14.56
N ILE A 200 20.01 -16.41 13.77
CA ILE A 200 19.29 -17.68 13.62
C ILE A 200 19.38 -18.13 12.16
N PRO A 201 20.36 -18.99 11.82
CA PRO A 201 20.54 -19.42 10.43
C PRO A 201 19.51 -20.46 9.98
N GLY A 202 19.43 -20.68 8.67
CA GLY A 202 18.66 -21.76 8.04
C GLY A 202 17.15 -21.58 8.15
N ALA A 203 16.42 -22.69 8.31
CA ALA A 203 14.95 -22.68 8.34
C ALA A 203 14.36 -21.81 9.47
N GLY A 204 15.06 -21.69 10.60
CA GLY A 204 14.67 -20.80 11.69
C GLY A 204 14.66 -19.33 11.27
N GLY A 205 15.74 -18.86 10.69
CA GLY A 205 15.84 -17.50 10.15
C GLY A 205 14.82 -17.24 9.05
N ALA A 206 14.66 -18.19 8.11
CA ALA A 206 13.66 -18.10 7.05
C ALA A 206 12.22 -17.96 7.60
N THR A 207 11.91 -18.59 8.73
CA THR A 207 10.61 -18.44 9.41
C THR A 207 10.35 -16.99 9.80
N PHE A 208 11.34 -16.32 10.40
CA PHE A 208 11.21 -14.91 10.83
C PHE A 208 11.13 -13.96 9.65
N VAL A 209 11.89 -14.21 8.58
CA VAL A 209 11.77 -13.44 7.32
C VAL A 209 10.36 -13.58 6.73
N GLY A 210 9.83 -14.80 6.68
CA GLY A 210 8.47 -15.04 6.18
C GLY A 210 7.38 -14.37 6.99
N LEU A 211 7.48 -14.39 8.31
CA LEU A 211 6.58 -13.64 9.19
C LEU A 211 6.66 -12.14 8.87
N TYR A 212 7.86 -11.58 8.77
CA TYR A 212 8.04 -10.16 8.48
C TYR A 212 7.45 -9.74 7.13
N ILE A 213 7.71 -10.49 6.06
CA ILE A 213 7.20 -10.18 4.71
C ILE A 213 5.68 -10.04 4.74
N HIS A 214 5.01 -10.97 5.38
CA HIS A 214 3.55 -10.95 5.48
C HIS A 214 3.05 -9.86 6.43
N ASP A 215 3.70 -9.71 7.59
CA ASP A 215 3.33 -8.76 8.63
C ASP A 215 3.56 -7.30 8.20
N LEU A 216 4.49 -7.04 7.29
CA LEU A 216 4.63 -5.73 6.67
C LEU A 216 3.32 -5.30 5.98
N VAL A 217 2.70 -6.19 5.24
CA VAL A 217 1.42 -5.91 4.57
C VAL A 217 0.29 -5.89 5.60
N GLY A 218 0.22 -6.85 6.48
CA GLY A 218 -0.90 -7.04 7.37
C GLY A 218 -0.89 -6.21 8.65
N LEU A 219 0.26 -5.86 9.17
CA LEU A 219 0.38 -5.12 10.43
C LEU A 219 0.88 -3.67 10.26
N LEU A 220 1.24 -3.27 9.03
CA LEU A 220 1.52 -1.87 8.72
C LEU A 220 0.56 -1.35 7.64
N VAL A 221 0.59 -1.93 6.44
CA VAL A 221 -0.19 -1.41 5.30
C VAL A 221 -1.69 -1.57 5.53
N THR A 222 -2.14 -2.74 5.97
CA THR A 222 -3.57 -3.01 6.21
C THR A 222 -4.16 -2.12 7.29
N PRO A 223 -3.60 -2.00 8.51
CA PRO A 223 -4.18 -1.13 9.52
C PRO A 223 -4.11 0.36 9.12
N LEU A 224 -3.07 0.81 8.41
CA LEU A 224 -3.05 2.16 7.85
C LEU A 224 -4.18 2.35 6.84
N GLY A 225 -4.37 1.39 5.92
CA GLY A 225 -5.45 1.42 4.93
C GLY A 225 -6.84 1.42 5.56
N TRP A 226 -7.11 0.52 6.50
CA TRP A 226 -8.41 0.47 7.20
C TRP A 226 -8.64 1.72 8.03
N GLY A 227 -7.63 2.19 8.74
CA GLY A 227 -7.72 3.44 9.48
C GLY A 227 -8.06 4.64 8.59
N MET A 228 -7.45 4.71 7.40
CA MET A 228 -7.77 5.74 6.40
C MET A 228 -9.18 5.56 5.83
N MET A 229 -9.57 4.34 5.49
CA MET A 229 -10.90 4.04 4.98
C MET A 229 -11.98 4.45 6.00
N TYR A 230 -11.82 4.11 7.27
CA TYR A 230 -12.74 4.52 8.33
C TYR A 230 -12.77 6.03 8.59
N TYR A 231 -11.76 6.78 8.17
CA TYR A 231 -11.79 8.24 8.21
C TYR A 231 -12.41 8.86 6.96
N PHE A 232 -11.90 8.49 5.78
CA PHE A 232 -12.27 9.16 4.54
C PHE A 232 -13.69 8.82 4.08
N VAL A 233 -14.10 7.55 4.13
CA VAL A 233 -15.42 7.13 3.65
C VAL A 233 -16.55 7.82 4.43
N PRO A 234 -16.59 7.80 5.77
CA PRO A 234 -17.60 8.54 6.51
C PRO A 234 -17.56 10.06 6.28
N SER A 235 -16.34 10.63 6.17
CA SER A 235 -16.17 12.06 5.91
C SER A 235 -16.71 12.47 4.54
N LEU A 236 -16.46 11.69 3.51
CA LEU A 236 -16.94 11.92 2.15
C LEU A 236 -18.45 11.74 2.01
N LEU A 237 -19.01 10.75 2.72
CA LEU A 237 -20.44 10.47 2.77
C LEU A 237 -21.20 11.44 3.70
N LYS A 238 -20.49 12.21 4.54
CA LYS A 238 -21.05 13.07 5.58
C LYS A 238 -21.98 12.31 6.53
N LYS A 239 -21.57 11.11 6.94
CA LYS A 239 -22.30 10.27 7.90
C LYS A 239 -21.33 9.43 8.73
N PRO A 240 -21.70 9.03 9.97
CA PRO A 240 -20.85 8.18 10.80
C PRO A 240 -20.70 6.78 10.20
N ILE A 241 -19.68 6.04 10.65
CA ILE A 241 -19.58 4.59 10.39
C ILE A 241 -20.82 3.89 10.94
N TRP A 242 -21.20 2.79 10.33
CA TRP A 242 -22.37 2.03 10.74
C TRP A 242 -22.26 1.50 12.18
N SER A 243 -21.11 0.94 12.56
CA SER A 243 -20.90 0.42 13.92
C SER A 243 -19.45 0.56 14.36
N HIS A 244 -19.22 1.31 15.43
CA HIS A 244 -17.91 1.40 16.06
C HIS A 244 -17.51 0.08 16.75
N ALA A 245 -18.46 -0.63 17.37
CA ALA A 245 -18.19 -1.92 18.01
C ALA A 245 -17.72 -2.97 17.00
N VAL A 246 -18.39 -3.07 15.83
CA VAL A 246 -17.97 -3.98 14.74
C VAL A 246 -16.61 -3.61 14.18
N SER A 247 -16.29 -2.31 14.10
CA SER A 247 -14.95 -1.89 13.65
C SER A 247 -13.85 -2.27 14.64
N LEU A 248 -14.13 -2.26 15.95
CA LEU A 248 -13.18 -2.71 16.97
C LEU A 248 -13.03 -4.23 16.99
N LEU A 249 -14.08 -4.98 16.65
CA LEU A 249 -13.98 -6.43 16.51
C LEU A 249 -12.98 -6.79 15.38
N GLY A 250 -13.09 -6.12 14.22
CA GLY A 250 -12.11 -6.27 13.13
C GLY A 250 -10.69 -5.87 13.56
N PHE A 251 -10.55 -4.80 14.34
CA PHE A 251 -9.27 -4.36 14.90
C PHE A 251 -8.62 -5.43 15.79
N TRP A 252 -9.33 -5.96 16.76
CA TRP A 252 -8.79 -6.98 17.67
C TRP A 252 -8.49 -8.29 16.94
N GLY A 253 -9.33 -8.67 15.96
CA GLY A 253 -9.05 -9.82 15.10
C GLY A 253 -7.74 -9.66 14.33
N LEU A 254 -7.52 -8.49 13.72
CA LEU A 254 -6.26 -8.17 13.04
C LEU A 254 -5.07 -8.27 14.00
N ALA A 255 -5.13 -7.55 15.12
CA ALA A 255 -4.02 -7.47 16.06
C ALA A 255 -3.64 -8.82 16.68
N PHE A 256 -4.59 -9.75 16.80
CA PHE A 256 -4.38 -11.05 17.43
C PHE A 256 -3.96 -12.14 16.44
N PHE A 257 -4.65 -12.28 15.30
CA PHE A 257 -4.41 -13.39 14.37
C PHE A 257 -3.32 -13.10 13.37
N TYR A 258 -3.17 -11.86 12.90
CA TYR A 258 -2.26 -11.53 11.81
C TYR A 258 -0.78 -11.83 12.12
N PRO A 259 -0.24 -11.59 13.33
CA PRO A 259 1.16 -11.87 13.65
C PRO A 259 1.63 -13.31 13.46
N LEU A 260 0.68 -14.25 13.31
CA LEU A 260 1.00 -15.68 13.20
C LEU A 260 0.95 -16.20 11.75
N GLN A 261 0.59 -15.36 10.78
CA GLN A 261 0.25 -15.82 9.43
C GLN A 261 1.44 -16.04 8.51
N GLY A 262 2.48 -15.26 8.61
CA GLY A 262 3.54 -15.16 7.59
C GLY A 262 4.18 -16.48 7.16
N VAL A 263 4.16 -17.51 8.01
CA VAL A 263 4.70 -18.83 7.70
C VAL A 263 3.89 -19.56 6.61
N HIS A 264 2.69 -19.11 6.29
CA HIS A 264 1.92 -19.71 5.17
C HIS A 264 2.59 -19.49 3.80
N HIS A 265 3.54 -18.57 3.68
CA HIS A 265 4.38 -18.43 2.49
C HIS A 265 5.39 -19.58 2.32
N PHE A 266 5.58 -20.41 3.34
CA PHE A 266 6.56 -21.49 3.38
C PHE A 266 5.91 -22.86 3.60
N ILE A 267 4.67 -23.06 3.20
CA ILE A 267 3.99 -24.35 3.21
C ILE A 267 4.77 -25.31 2.32
N TYR A 268 4.93 -26.56 2.78
CA TYR A 268 5.78 -27.61 2.18
C TYR A 268 7.29 -27.31 2.19
N SER A 269 7.75 -26.31 2.95
CA SER A 269 9.17 -26.07 3.18
C SER A 269 9.70 -26.90 4.36
N THR A 270 10.98 -26.70 4.70
CA THR A 270 11.65 -27.32 5.85
C THR A 270 11.27 -26.68 7.19
N ILE A 271 10.42 -25.66 7.22
CA ILE A 271 9.90 -25.05 8.45
C ILE A 271 9.04 -26.09 9.19
N PRO A 272 9.11 -26.16 10.54
CA PRO A 272 8.35 -27.14 11.30
C PRO A 272 6.85 -27.12 10.98
N MET A 273 6.27 -28.31 10.82
CA MET A 273 4.88 -28.48 10.37
C MET A 273 3.87 -27.80 11.30
N PHE A 274 4.12 -27.77 12.62
CA PHE A 274 3.23 -27.08 13.55
C PHE A 274 3.13 -25.59 13.28
N ALA A 275 4.22 -24.95 12.81
CA ALA A 275 4.23 -23.52 12.45
C ALA A 275 3.43 -23.30 11.14
N GLN A 276 3.56 -24.21 10.17
CA GLN A 276 2.78 -24.17 8.93
C GLN A 276 1.27 -24.35 9.20
N PHE A 277 0.88 -25.29 10.05
CA PHE A 277 -0.52 -25.46 10.48
C PHE A 277 -1.03 -24.24 11.26
N GLY A 278 -0.22 -23.71 12.19
CA GLY A 278 -0.55 -22.50 12.94
C GLY A 278 -0.83 -21.32 12.03
N ALA A 279 -0.03 -21.13 10.98
CA ALA A 279 -0.22 -20.10 9.99
C ALA A 279 -1.51 -20.27 9.17
N VAL A 280 -1.86 -21.50 8.77
CA VAL A 280 -3.13 -21.79 8.08
C VAL A 280 -4.32 -21.46 8.97
N VAL A 281 -4.30 -21.93 10.21
CA VAL A 281 -5.40 -21.69 11.17
C VAL A 281 -5.57 -20.20 11.43
N SER A 282 -4.49 -19.46 11.68
CA SER A 282 -4.58 -18.01 11.94
C SER A 282 -5.04 -17.23 10.72
N THR A 283 -4.65 -17.64 9.50
CA THR A 283 -5.11 -17.00 8.27
C THR A 283 -6.61 -17.20 8.07
N VAL A 284 -7.13 -18.39 8.27
CA VAL A 284 -8.58 -18.64 8.18
C VAL A 284 -9.33 -17.87 9.27
N ALA A 285 -8.78 -17.77 10.48
CA ALA A 285 -9.39 -17.04 11.58
C ALA A 285 -9.49 -15.53 11.29
N ILE A 286 -8.45 -14.92 10.72
CA ILE A 286 -8.53 -13.47 10.38
C ILE A 286 -9.55 -13.21 9.27
N GLU A 287 -9.71 -14.08 8.29
CA GLU A 287 -10.69 -13.88 7.22
C GLU A 287 -12.12 -13.81 7.80
N VAL A 288 -12.44 -14.57 8.84
CA VAL A 288 -13.70 -14.43 9.58
C VAL A 288 -13.83 -13.03 10.19
N MET A 289 -12.75 -12.49 10.76
CA MET A 289 -12.77 -11.14 11.35
C MET A 289 -12.83 -10.04 10.26
N VAL A 290 -12.19 -10.22 9.13
CA VAL A 290 -12.22 -9.27 8.00
C VAL A 290 -13.65 -9.07 7.48
N VAL A 291 -14.52 -10.07 7.55
CA VAL A 291 -15.94 -9.95 7.19
C VAL A 291 -16.61 -8.80 7.98
N THR A 292 -16.20 -8.54 9.22
CA THR A 292 -16.73 -7.41 10.01
C THR A 292 -16.39 -6.05 9.38
N VAL A 293 -15.21 -5.92 8.75
CA VAL A 293 -14.79 -4.71 8.03
C VAL A 293 -15.63 -4.52 6.77
N PHE A 294 -15.88 -5.59 6.01
CA PHE A 294 -16.73 -5.57 4.81
C PHE A 294 -18.16 -5.13 5.17
N ILE A 295 -18.76 -5.80 6.16
CA ILE A 295 -20.11 -5.46 6.63
C ILE A 295 -20.17 -3.98 7.05
N ASN A 296 -19.20 -3.53 7.85
CA ASN A 296 -19.20 -2.15 8.32
C ASN A 296 -19.04 -1.14 7.17
N PHE A 297 -18.20 -1.44 6.18
CA PHE A 297 -18.04 -0.60 5.00
C PHE A 297 -19.35 -0.49 4.19
N PHE A 298 -19.93 -1.62 3.79
CA PHE A 298 -21.13 -1.61 2.94
C PHE A 298 -22.36 -1.07 3.70
N MET A 299 -22.48 -1.35 4.99
CA MET A 299 -23.56 -0.77 5.83
C MET A 299 -23.35 0.73 6.07
N THR A 300 -22.12 1.23 6.04
CA THR A 300 -21.85 2.68 6.06
C THR A 300 -22.33 3.35 4.77
N LEU A 301 -22.28 2.67 3.63
CA LEU A 301 -22.79 3.16 2.34
C LEU A 301 -24.34 3.13 2.25
N ARG A 302 -25.03 2.35 3.10
CA ARG A 302 -26.48 2.21 3.05
C ARG A 302 -27.17 3.58 3.14
N GLY A 303 -28.08 3.85 2.19
CA GLY A 303 -28.74 5.16 1.99
C GLY A 303 -27.88 6.18 1.22
N ARG A 304 -26.75 5.75 0.69
CA ARG A 304 -25.85 6.51 -0.20
C ARG A 304 -25.33 5.63 -1.34
N GLU A 305 -26.11 4.69 -1.81
CA GLU A 305 -25.73 3.65 -2.77
C GLU A 305 -25.27 4.23 -4.13
N ILE A 306 -25.73 5.44 -4.45
CA ILE A 306 -25.31 6.15 -5.67
C ILE A 306 -23.92 6.81 -5.53
N ALA A 307 -23.38 6.93 -4.30
CA ALA A 307 -22.13 7.64 -4.06
C ALA A 307 -20.93 7.07 -4.86
N PRO A 308 -20.76 5.75 -5.04
CA PRO A 308 -19.70 5.21 -5.90
C PRO A 308 -19.78 5.68 -7.35
N VAL A 309 -20.95 6.07 -7.83
CA VAL A 309 -21.12 6.59 -9.19
C VAL A 309 -20.89 8.09 -9.26
N THR A 310 -21.32 8.84 -8.25
CA THR A 310 -21.35 10.31 -8.28
C THR A 310 -20.15 10.97 -7.61
N ASN A 311 -19.37 10.23 -6.81
CA ASN A 311 -18.23 10.73 -6.04
C ASN A 311 -16.98 9.90 -6.36
N ILE A 312 -16.06 10.46 -7.11
CA ILE A 312 -14.83 9.77 -7.57
C ILE A 312 -13.99 9.21 -6.41
N PRO A 313 -13.66 9.96 -5.34
CA PRO A 313 -12.98 9.38 -4.17
C PRO A 313 -13.70 8.16 -3.59
N ILE A 314 -15.02 8.20 -3.43
CA ILE A 314 -15.79 7.04 -2.93
C ILE A 314 -15.74 5.88 -3.92
N ARG A 315 -15.75 6.13 -5.22
CA ARG A 315 -15.62 5.08 -6.25
C ARG A 315 -14.32 4.30 -6.11
N TRP A 316 -13.20 4.99 -5.87
CA TRP A 316 -11.91 4.35 -5.61
C TRP A 316 -11.93 3.48 -4.34
N PHE A 317 -12.55 3.98 -3.25
CA PHE A 317 -12.71 3.19 -2.03
C PHE A 317 -13.61 1.98 -2.24
N TYR A 318 -14.72 2.15 -2.95
CA TYR A 318 -15.68 1.08 -3.23
C TYR A 318 -15.07 -0.02 -4.08
N THR A 319 -14.45 0.33 -5.19
CA THR A 319 -13.81 -0.66 -6.08
C THR A 319 -12.63 -1.33 -5.40
N GLY A 320 -11.81 -0.59 -4.67
CA GLY A 320 -10.74 -1.15 -3.86
C GLY A 320 -11.27 -2.10 -2.77
N MET A 321 -12.43 -1.83 -2.18
CA MET A 321 -13.06 -2.75 -1.23
C MET A 321 -13.55 -4.03 -1.92
N ILE A 322 -14.10 -3.95 -3.14
CA ILE A 322 -14.46 -5.15 -3.92
C ILE A 322 -13.22 -6.00 -4.19
N PHE A 323 -12.13 -5.39 -4.64
CA PHE A 323 -10.86 -6.10 -4.85
C PHE A 323 -10.32 -6.70 -3.56
N TYR A 324 -10.49 -6.02 -2.43
CA TYR A 324 -10.10 -6.54 -1.12
C TYR A 324 -10.92 -7.77 -0.73
N VAL A 325 -12.23 -7.76 -0.94
CA VAL A 325 -13.10 -8.95 -0.73
C VAL A 325 -12.60 -10.13 -1.55
N VAL A 326 -12.31 -9.92 -2.85
CA VAL A 326 -11.77 -10.98 -3.72
C VAL A 326 -10.42 -11.49 -3.21
N THR A 327 -9.53 -10.57 -2.78
CA THR A 327 -8.23 -10.91 -2.20
C THR A 327 -8.38 -11.81 -0.97
N CYS A 328 -9.29 -11.47 -0.06
CA CYS A 328 -9.50 -12.22 1.17
C CYS A 328 -10.10 -13.63 0.91
N ILE A 329 -11.01 -13.73 -0.06
CA ILE A 329 -11.47 -15.06 -0.52
C ILE A 329 -10.30 -15.88 -1.06
N GLN A 330 -9.41 -15.25 -1.85
CA GLN A 330 -8.20 -15.93 -2.32
C GLN A 330 -7.27 -16.33 -1.16
N CYS A 331 -7.07 -15.47 -0.14
CA CYS A 331 -6.27 -15.80 1.03
C CYS A 331 -6.75 -17.09 1.72
N ALA A 332 -8.06 -17.21 1.94
CA ALA A 332 -8.65 -18.39 2.58
C ALA A 332 -8.40 -19.69 1.79
N VAL A 333 -8.40 -19.59 0.45
CA VAL A 333 -8.08 -20.74 -0.44
C VAL A 333 -6.59 -20.96 -0.52
N HIS A 334 -5.81 -19.89 -0.73
CA HIS A 334 -4.37 -19.90 -0.96
C HIS A 334 -3.60 -20.64 0.14
N VAL A 335 -4.00 -20.44 1.41
CA VAL A 335 -3.29 -21.04 2.55
C VAL A 335 -3.59 -22.53 2.77
N GLN A 336 -4.55 -23.11 2.08
CA GLN A 336 -4.88 -24.51 2.24
C GLN A 336 -3.78 -25.41 1.64
N PHE A 337 -3.40 -26.46 2.36
CA PHE A 337 -2.36 -27.39 1.88
C PHE A 337 -2.66 -27.94 0.49
N TRP A 338 -3.91 -28.38 0.23
CA TRP A 338 -4.31 -28.89 -1.08
C TRP A 338 -4.17 -27.85 -2.21
N ALA A 339 -4.42 -26.55 -1.91
CA ALA A 339 -4.30 -25.49 -2.88
C ALA A 339 -2.83 -25.15 -3.17
N GLN A 340 -1.99 -25.15 -2.14
CA GLN A 340 -0.56 -24.89 -2.27
C GLN A 340 0.16 -25.88 -3.20
N GLU A 341 -0.34 -27.11 -3.35
CA GLU A 341 0.19 -28.06 -4.32
C GLU A 341 0.10 -27.58 -5.78
N PHE A 342 -0.80 -26.63 -6.07
CA PHE A 342 -1.03 -26.13 -7.44
C PHE A 342 -0.60 -24.68 -7.62
N ILE A 343 -0.61 -23.88 -6.57
CA ILE A 343 -0.46 -22.41 -6.73
C ILE A 343 0.84 -21.87 -6.15
N HIS A 344 1.57 -22.66 -5.34
CA HIS A 344 2.80 -22.20 -4.73
C HIS A 344 3.86 -21.83 -5.78
N PHE A 345 4.44 -20.64 -5.67
CA PHE A 345 5.42 -20.04 -6.58
C PHE A 345 4.93 -19.78 -8.02
N THR A 346 3.66 -19.97 -8.32
CA THR A 346 3.10 -19.69 -9.64
C THR A 346 2.66 -18.21 -9.77
N ASP A 347 2.26 -17.83 -10.98
CA ASP A 347 1.71 -16.49 -11.28
C ASP A 347 0.40 -16.18 -10.51
N TRP A 348 -0.26 -17.16 -9.91
CA TRP A 348 -1.37 -16.96 -8.97
C TRP A 348 -0.98 -16.00 -7.84
N VAL A 349 0.18 -16.22 -7.22
CA VAL A 349 0.69 -15.39 -6.12
C VAL A 349 0.94 -13.95 -6.59
N VAL A 350 1.46 -13.81 -7.80
CA VAL A 350 1.71 -12.50 -8.42
C VAL A 350 0.40 -11.76 -8.69
N GLY A 351 -0.63 -12.46 -9.20
CA GLY A 351 -1.97 -11.90 -9.39
C GLY A 351 -2.60 -11.42 -8.09
N HIS A 352 -2.52 -12.26 -7.05
CA HIS A 352 -2.97 -11.93 -5.69
C HIS A 352 -2.28 -10.68 -5.13
N ALA A 353 -0.95 -10.60 -5.24
CA ALA A 353 -0.17 -9.45 -4.76
C ALA A 353 -0.54 -8.14 -5.48
N HIS A 354 -0.77 -8.17 -6.79
CA HIS A 354 -1.21 -6.98 -7.53
C HIS A 354 -2.61 -6.54 -7.11
N LEU A 355 -3.52 -7.49 -6.85
CA LEU A 355 -4.87 -7.17 -6.44
C LEU A 355 -4.91 -6.49 -5.07
N ILE A 356 -4.14 -6.96 -4.09
CA ILE A 356 -4.09 -6.33 -2.76
C ILE A 356 -3.32 -5.02 -2.77
N MET A 357 -2.11 -4.99 -3.35
CA MET A 357 -1.23 -3.83 -3.21
C MET A 357 -1.70 -2.65 -4.08
N PHE A 358 -2.01 -2.87 -5.35
CA PHE A 358 -2.49 -1.80 -6.22
C PHE A 358 -4.02 -1.69 -6.22
N GLY A 359 -4.73 -2.82 -6.34
CA GLY A 359 -6.19 -2.83 -6.43
C GLY A 359 -6.91 -2.38 -5.16
N THR A 360 -6.37 -2.72 -4.00
CA THR A 360 -6.94 -2.27 -2.73
C THR A 360 -6.26 -0.99 -2.25
N PHE A 361 -5.02 -1.10 -1.81
CA PHE A 361 -4.36 0.03 -1.15
C PHE A 361 -3.99 1.14 -2.14
N GLY A 362 -3.50 0.81 -3.32
CA GLY A 362 -3.22 1.80 -4.37
C GLY A 362 -4.48 2.58 -4.77
N PHE A 363 -5.62 1.89 -4.96
CA PHE A 363 -6.89 2.54 -5.26
C PHE A 363 -7.36 3.46 -4.14
N TRP A 364 -7.26 3.02 -2.88
CA TRP A 364 -7.60 3.89 -1.75
C TRP A 364 -6.69 5.10 -1.66
N LEU A 365 -5.40 4.95 -1.93
CA LEU A 365 -4.45 6.07 -1.94
C LEU A 365 -4.69 7.05 -3.08
N ILE A 366 -5.09 6.57 -4.27
CA ILE A 366 -5.53 7.43 -5.37
C ILE A 366 -6.82 8.16 -4.96
N GLY A 367 -7.77 7.47 -4.32
CA GLY A 367 -8.99 8.07 -3.79
C GLY A 367 -8.72 9.15 -2.74
N ILE A 368 -7.82 8.88 -1.79
CA ILE A 368 -7.35 9.84 -0.79
C ILE A 368 -6.71 11.05 -1.48
N THR A 369 -5.82 10.82 -2.44
CA THR A 369 -5.14 11.90 -3.17
C THR A 369 -6.13 12.71 -3.99
N THR A 370 -7.13 12.07 -4.59
CA THR A 370 -8.20 12.76 -5.33
C THR A 370 -8.98 13.72 -4.43
N ASP A 371 -9.23 13.38 -3.18
CA ASP A 371 -9.86 14.27 -2.21
C ASP A 371 -8.89 15.33 -1.66
N LEU A 372 -7.65 14.95 -1.33
CA LEU A 372 -6.73 15.83 -0.64
C LEU A 372 -6.00 16.82 -1.54
N TRP A 373 -5.66 16.44 -2.78
CA TRP A 373 -4.76 17.24 -3.61
C TRP A 373 -5.23 18.68 -3.85
N PRO A 374 -6.47 18.96 -4.28
CA PRO A 374 -6.96 20.33 -4.38
C PRO A 374 -6.93 21.04 -3.03
N ARG A 375 -7.31 20.38 -1.94
CA ARG A 375 -7.37 20.99 -0.60
C ARG A 375 -6.00 21.43 -0.10
N VAL A 376 -4.95 20.63 -0.32
CA VAL A 376 -3.57 20.99 0.09
C VAL A 376 -2.95 22.06 -0.81
N LEU A 377 -3.51 22.28 -1.99
CA LEU A 377 -3.16 23.38 -2.88
C LEU A 377 -3.97 24.65 -2.60
N GLY A 378 -4.97 24.60 -1.72
CA GLY A 378 -5.92 25.70 -1.47
C GLY A 378 -6.89 25.92 -2.63
N LYS A 379 -7.12 24.89 -3.48
CA LYS A 379 -8.00 24.95 -4.64
C LYS A 379 -9.32 24.24 -4.37
N LYS A 380 -10.39 24.66 -5.05
CA LYS A 380 -11.72 24.05 -4.94
C LYS A 380 -11.84 22.81 -5.82
N ASN A 381 -11.24 22.84 -7.00
CA ASN A 381 -11.43 21.83 -8.05
C ASN A 381 -10.11 21.35 -8.63
N TRP A 382 -10.14 20.19 -9.26
CA TRP A 382 -9.12 19.71 -10.16
C TRP A 382 -9.11 20.53 -11.45
N TRP A 383 -7.96 20.61 -12.12
CA TRP A 383 -7.83 21.25 -13.44
C TRP A 383 -8.77 20.63 -14.48
N ALA A 384 -8.78 19.31 -14.56
CA ALA A 384 -9.69 18.57 -15.46
C ALA A 384 -10.35 17.41 -14.71
N PRO A 385 -11.49 17.62 -14.04
CA PRO A 385 -12.19 16.57 -13.30
C PRO A 385 -12.60 15.38 -14.18
N VAL A 386 -12.88 15.61 -15.46
CA VAL A 386 -13.30 14.57 -16.43
C VAL A 386 -12.20 13.49 -16.60
N LEU A 387 -10.92 13.83 -16.45
CA LEU A 387 -9.83 12.88 -16.59
C LEU A 387 -9.88 11.75 -15.55
N HIS A 388 -10.52 11.98 -14.40
CA HIS A 388 -10.67 10.94 -13.38
C HIS A 388 -11.47 9.73 -13.87
N GLU A 389 -12.39 9.91 -14.79
CA GLU A 389 -13.14 8.80 -15.41
C GLU A 389 -12.18 7.90 -16.21
N SER A 390 -11.37 8.50 -17.08
CA SER A 390 -10.39 7.76 -17.88
C SER A 390 -9.38 7.04 -17.00
N VAL A 391 -8.81 7.74 -16.01
CA VAL A 391 -7.87 7.17 -15.05
C VAL A 391 -8.46 5.96 -14.32
N PHE A 392 -9.70 6.13 -13.81
CA PHE A 392 -10.38 5.08 -13.08
C PHE A 392 -10.56 3.82 -13.93
N TRP A 393 -11.08 3.98 -15.16
CA TRP A 393 -11.35 2.82 -16.01
C TRP A 393 -10.07 2.17 -16.53
N MET A 394 -9.04 2.96 -16.89
CA MET A 394 -7.75 2.41 -17.31
C MET A 394 -7.11 1.58 -16.20
N CYS A 395 -7.11 2.06 -14.96
CA CYS A 395 -6.57 1.32 -13.82
C CYS A 395 -7.44 0.10 -13.48
N THR A 396 -8.77 0.24 -13.46
CA THR A 396 -9.69 -0.83 -13.06
C THR A 396 -9.69 -1.97 -14.06
N ILE A 397 -9.85 -1.66 -15.36
CA ILE A 397 -9.84 -2.68 -16.43
C ILE A 397 -8.45 -3.32 -16.53
N GLY A 398 -7.39 -2.50 -16.51
CA GLY A 398 -6.02 -2.99 -16.57
C GLY A 398 -5.72 -3.98 -15.45
N LEU A 399 -6.03 -3.62 -14.22
CA LEU A 399 -5.79 -4.48 -13.06
C LEU A 399 -6.67 -5.73 -13.03
N ALA A 400 -7.98 -5.59 -13.24
CA ALA A 400 -8.89 -6.73 -13.24
C ALA A 400 -8.51 -7.76 -14.31
N SER A 401 -8.16 -7.29 -15.50
CA SER A 401 -7.70 -8.14 -16.59
C SER A 401 -6.36 -8.82 -16.28
N MET A 402 -5.39 -8.07 -15.73
CA MET A 402 -4.11 -8.61 -15.28
C MET A 402 -4.30 -9.69 -14.20
N PHE A 403 -5.14 -9.42 -13.22
CA PHE A 403 -5.46 -10.34 -12.14
C PHE A 403 -6.05 -11.65 -12.65
N ILE A 404 -7.06 -11.59 -13.53
CA ILE A 404 -7.67 -12.76 -14.13
C ILE A 404 -6.63 -13.56 -14.95
N GLY A 405 -5.83 -12.86 -15.74
CA GLY A 405 -4.77 -13.49 -16.55
C GLY A 405 -3.75 -14.22 -15.68
N LEU A 406 -3.17 -13.55 -14.68
CA LEU A 406 -2.15 -14.14 -13.80
C LEU A 406 -2.72 -15.28 -12.93
N THR A 407 -3.94 -15.15 -12.42
CA THR A 407 -4.61 -16.25 -11.71
C THR A 407 -4.77 -17.48 -12.61
N SER A 408 -5.18 -17.28 -13.86
CA SER A 408 -5.31 -18.36 -14.83
C SER A 408 -3.95 -18.97 -15.21
N ALA A 409 -2.93 -18.13 -15.44
CA ALA A 409 -1.57 -18.61 -15.71
C ALA A 409 -1.06 -19.48 -14.55
N GLY A 410 -1.21 -19.00 -13.32
CA GLY A 410 -0.76 -19.76 -12.14
C GLY A 410 -1.43 -21.10 -11.98
N LEU A 411 -2.71 -21.23 -12.33
CA LEU A 411 -3.37 -22.54 -12.36
C LEU A 411 -2.80 -23.44 -13.45
N VAL A 412 -2.58 -22.94 -14.66
CA VAL A 412 -1.96 -23.71 -15.76
C VAL A 412 -0.56 -24.18 -15.36
N GLU A 413 0.27 -23.29 -14.82
CA GLU A 413 1.61 -23.61 -14.32
C GLU A 413 1.56 -24.70 -13.25
N GLY A 414 0.72 -24.53 -12.24
CA GLY A 414 0.61 -25.48 -11.13
C GLY A 414 0.17 -26.87 -11.56
N PHE A 415 -0.80 -26.98 -12.47
CA PHE A 415 -1.21 -28.27 -13.01
C PHE A 415 -0.10 -28.93 -13.83
N LEU A 416 0.62 -28.18 -14.66
CA LEU A 416 1.73 -28.69 -15.44
C LEU A 416 2.89 -29.15 -14.53
N TRP A 417 3.24 -28.36 -13.51
CA TRP A 417 4.32 -28.71 -12.57
C TRP A 417 3.96 -29.91 -11.72
N LYS A 418 2.73 -30.01 -11.23
CA LYS A 418 2.26 -31.19 -10.49
C LYS A 418 2.23 -32.43 -11.38
N GLY A 419 1.93 -32.27 -12.67
CA GLY A 419 1.97 -33.32 -13.68
C GLY A 419 3.38 -33.66 -14.18
N LEU A 420 4.44 -33.05 -13.61
CA LEU A 420 5.84 -33.23 -14.00
C LEU A 420 6.09 -32.94 -15.49
N ALA A 421 5.33 -32.03 -16.09
CA ALA A 421 5.58 -31.57 -17.45
C ALA A 421 6.95 -30.89 -17.56
N PRO A 422 7.65 -30.99 -18.70
CA PRO A 422 8.88 -30.25 -18.94
C PRO A 422 8.68 -28.73 -18.71
N TRP A 423 9.68 -28.04 -18.14
CA TRP A 423 9.63 -26.63 -17.82
C TRP A 423 9.25 -25.75 -19.02
N GLU A 424 9.80 -26.09 -20.19
CA GLU A 424 9.55 -25.38 -21.46
C GLU A 424 8.08 -25.42 -21.86
N VAL A 425 7.36 -26.51 -21.57
CA VAL A 425 5.92 -26.62 -21.83
C VAL A 425 5.15 -25.63 -20.98
N SER A 426 5.51 -25.48 -19.70
CA SER A 426 4.90 -24.50 -18.81
C SER A 426 5.12 -23.06 -19.33
N LEU A 427 6.36 -22.70 -19.68
CA LEU A 427 6.67 -21.37 -20.20
C LEU A 427 5.92 -21.04 -21.50
N GLN A 428 5.84 -22.01 -22.43
CA GLN A 428 5.12 -21.83 -23.69
C GLN A 428 3.61 -21.67 -23.48
N SER A 429 3.03 -22.41 -22.54
CA SER A 429 1.58 -22.40 -22.25
C SER A 429 1.08 -21.07 -21.72
N VAL A 430 1.91 -20.32 -20.97
CA VAL A 430 1.51 -19.05 -20.35
C VAL A 430 2.04 -17.81 -21.07
N ARG A 431 2.85 -17.97 -22.11
CA ARG A 431 3.52 -16.86 -22.82
C ARG A 431 2.56 -15.78 -23.32
N LEU A 432 1.42 -16.14 -23.88
CA LEU A 432 0.41 -15.18 -24.33
C LEU A 432 -0.20 -14.41 -23.16
N ILE A 433 -0.35 -15.06 -22.01
CA ILE A 433 -0.85 -14.39 -20.80
C ILE A 433 0.19 -13.39 -20.29
N TRP A 434 1.48 -13.67 -20.39
CA TRP A 434 2.52 -12.72 -20.03
C TRP A 434 2.58 -11.49 -20.97
N LEU A 435 2.32 -11.66 -22.28
CA LEU A 435 2.15 -10.53 -23.18
C LEU A 435 0.92 -9.70 -22.80
N PHE A 436 -0.18 -10.36 -22.46
CA PHE A 436 -1.39 -9.69 -21.99
C PHE A 436 -1.15 -8.95 -20.66
N ARG A 437 -0.41 -9.55 -19.71
CA ARG A 437 0.07 -8.89 -18.48
C ARG A 437 0.82 -7.59 -18.79
N THR A 438 1.74 -7.63 -19.76
CA THR A 438 2.50 -6.43 -20.15
C THR A 438 1.58 -5.36 -20.72
N ALA A 439 0.65 -5.72 -21.60
CA ALA A 439 -0.32 -4.79 -22.20
C ALA A 439 -1.24 -4.15 -21.14
N THR A 440 -1.74 -4.92 -20.19
CA THR A 440 -2.60 -4.43 -19.10
C THR A 440 -1.80 -3.58 -18.11
N GLY A 441 -0.52 -3.92 -17.87
CA GLY A 441 0.40 -3.09 -17.10
C GLY A 441 0.67 -1.73 -17.74
N LEU A 442 0.87 -1.68 -19.06
CA LEU A 442 0.99 -0.43 -19.82
C LEU A 442 -0.28 0.42 -19.77
N LEU A 443 -1.46 -0.21 -19.82
CA LEU A 443 -2.74 0.50 -19.67
C LEU A 443 -2.86 1.17 -18.30
N MET A 444 -2.54 0.44 -17.21
CA MET A 444 -2.52 1.01 -15.85
C MET A 444 -1.50 2.14 -15.73
N PHE A 445 -0.30 1.95 -16.29
CA PHE A 445 0.75 2.95 -16.26
C PHE A 445 0.33 4.25 -16.98
N ALA A 446 -0.30 4.14 -18.14
CA ALA A 446 -0.85 5.30 -18.85
C ALA A 446 -1.93 6.01 -18.01
N GLY A 447 -2.79 5.26 -17.32
CA GLY A 447 -3.77 5.82 -16.38
C GLY A 447 -3.09 6.60 -15.22
N VAL A 448 -2.04 6.04 -14.63
CA VAL A 448 -1.26 6.72 -13.57
C VAL A 448 -0.57 7.98 -14.09
N LEU A 449 0.02 7.93 -15.28
CA LEU A 449 0.63 9.13 -15.90
C LEU A 449 -0.42 10.22 -16.16
N LEU A 450 -1.61 9.85 -16.60
CA LEU A 450 -2.72 10.78 -16.81
C LEU A 450 -3.18 11.40 -15.47
N PHE A 451 -3.22 10.61 -14.39
CA PHE A 451 -3.51 11.12 -13.05
C PHE A 451 -2.46 12.13 -12.59
N ILE A 452 -1.18 11.80 -12.73
CA ILE A 452 -0.05 12.69 -12.37
C ILE A 452 -0.07 13.97 -13.23
N PHE A 453 -0.34 13.84 -14.52
CA PHE A 453 -0.52 15.01 -15.39
C PHE A 453 -1.60 15.94 -14.85
N ASN A 454 -2.77 15.39 -14.48
CA ASN A 454 -3.85 16.19 -13.88
C ASN A 454 -3.43 16.80 -12.53
N MET A 455 -2.64 16.09 -11.69
CA MET A 455 -2.06 16.62 -10.46
C MET A 455 -1.17 17.84 -10.74
N ILE A 456 -0.26 17.74 -11.71
CA ILE A 456 0.67 18.82 -12.09
C ILE A 456 -0.13 20.01 -12.60
N MET A 457 -1.03 19.79 -13.54
CA MET A 457 -1.87 20.87 -14.11
C MET A 457 -2.72 21.53 -13.04
N THR A 458 -3.26 20.76 -12.08
CA THR A 458 -3.97 21.32 -10.94
C THR A 458 -3.06 22.20 -10.07
N ALA A 459 -1.79 21.83 -9.92
CA ALA A 459 -0.86 22.62 -9.10
C ALA A 459 -0.47 23.96 -9.78
N ILE A 460 -0.20 23.96 -11.08
CA ILE A 460 0.36 25.14 -11.79
C ILE A 460 -0.69 26.03 -12.43
N SER A 461 -1.87 25.51 -12.80
CA SER A 461 -2.91 26.32 -13.45
C SER A 461 -3.58 27.28 -12.45
N PRO A 462 -3.97 28.48 -12.87
CA PRO A 462 -4.80 29.35 -12.04
C PRO A 462 -6.13 28.68 -11.70
N GLU A 463 -6.77 29.09 -10.60
CA GLU A 463 -8.10 28.56 -10.24
C GLU A 463 -9.10 28.93 -11.33
N GLN A 464 -9.69 27.93 -11.96
CA GLN A 464 -10.77 28.18 -12.93
C GLN A 464 -12.04 28.53 -12.15
N GLU A 465 -12.51 29.78 -12.28
CA GLU A 465 -13.89 30.08 -11.94
C GLU A 465 -14.78 29.29 -12.91
N HIS A 466 -15.43 28.25 -12.43
CA HIS A 466 -16.52 27.65 -13.18
C HIS A 466 -17.60 28.72 -13.33
N VAL A 467 -17.72 29.30 -14.53
CA VAL A 467 -18.90 30.04 -14.95
C VAL A 467 -20.05 29.06 -14.74
N GLY A 468 -20.86 29.33 -13.71
CA GLY A 468 -21.95 28.45 -13.30
C GLY A 468 -22.80 28.08 -14.49
N ALA A 469 -23.11 26.81 -14.62
CA ALA A 469 -24.18 26.38 -15.49
C ALA A 469 -25.40 27.27 -15.18
N ALA A 470 -25.87 27.98 -16.20
CA ALA A 470 -26.96 28.94 -16.08
C ALA A 470 -28.11 28.29 -15.28
N SER A 471 -28.51 28.99 -14.22
CA SER A 471 -29.71 28.63 -13.48
C SER A 471 -30.83 28.37 -14.47
N PRO A 472 -31.58 27.30 -14.33
CA PRO A 472 -32.74 27.10 -15.21
C PRO A 472 -33.65 28.31 -15.06
N VAL A 473 -33.92 28.98 -16.18
CA VAL A 473 -34.84 30.09 -16.30
C VAL A 473 -36.12 29.73 -15.57
N ALA A 474 -36.49 30.51 -14.58
CA ALA A 474 -37.74 30.36 -13.88
C ALA A 474 -38.86 30.42 -14.89
N SER A 475 -39.61 29.35 -15.01
CA SER A 475 -40.87 29.31 -15.83
C SER A 475 -41.83 30.30 -15.22
N PRO A 476 -42.49 31.17 -16.01
CA PRO A 476 -43.46 32.09 -15.50
C PRO A 476 -44.66 31.34 -14.90
N ALA A 477 -45.02 31.70 -13.68
CA ALA A 477 -46.22 31.21 -13.02
C ALA A 477 -47.47 31.42 -13.89
N LYS A 478 -48.26 30.38 -14.06
CA LYS A 478 -49.67 30.45 -14.36
C LYS A 478 -50.47 29.84 -13.22
#